data_1baadc0be48c91158cdd83418a748bd5
#
_entry.id   1baadc0be48c91158cdd83418a748bd5
#
_cell.length_a   1.000
_cell.length_b   1.000
_cell.length_c   1.000
_cell.angle_alpha   90.00
_cell.angle_beta   90.00
_cell.angle_gamma   90.00
#
_symmetry.space_group_name_H-M   'P 1'
#
loop_
_entity.id
_entity.type
_entity.pdbx_description
1 polymer ?
#
loop_
_entity_poly.entity_id
_entity_poly.type
_entity_poly.pdbx_seq_one_letter_code
_entity_poly.pdbx_strand_id
1 'polypeptide(L)'
;MKIQITEIHLADPKAREYAQKKVEKLSKYHPKIERINVRLFGERAHRNKDHDFTCEIEVAIRGHVLEIVDGEKSIDKAIDMATDRMKRTLIKHKEKHITKKHKQGIVYKLLNRIRS
;
A
#
# COMPACT_ATOMS: atom_id res chain seq x y z
N MET A 1 -7.65 9.07 9.31
CA MET A 1 -7.32 7.87 8.52
C MET A 1 -7.96 6.65 9.16
N LYS A 2 -8.61 5.85 8.37
CA LYS A 2 -9.31 4.66 8.85
C LYS A 2 -8.60 3.41 8.37
N ILE A 3 -8.31 2.49 9.29
CA ILE A 3 -7.65 1.22 8.95
C ILE A 3 -8.59 0.07 9.25
N GLN A 4 -8.77 -0.81 8.28
CA GLN A 4 -9.57 -2.00 8.44
C GLN A 4 -8.76 -3.22 8.01
N ILE A 5 -8.73 -4.24 8.86
CA ILE A 5 -8.00 -5.47 8.58
C ILE A 5 -8.98 -6.63 8.59
N THR A 6 -8.99 -7.39 7.51
CA THR A 6 -9.84 -8.56 7.36
C THR A 6 -8.97 -9.81 7.21
N GLU A 7 -9.31 -10.86 7.93
CA GLU A 7 -8.62 -12.13 7.85
C GLU A 7 -9.51 -13.15 7.13
N ILE A 8 -8.94 -13.87 6.18
CA ILE A 8 -9.66 -14.85 5.36
C ILE A 8 -8.91 -16.18 5.45
N HIS A 9 -9.54 -17.18 6.04
CA HIS A 9 -8.92 -18.48 6.33
C HIS A 9 -7.62 -18.33 7.12
N LEU A 10 -7.60 -17.37 8.02
CA LEU A 10 -6.45 -17.09 8.84
C LEU A 10 -6.94 -16.73 10.24
N ALA A 11 -6.47 -17.45 11.24
CA ALA A 11 -6.79 -17.18 12.63
C ALA A 11 -5.50 -16.93 13.39
N ASP A 12 -4.95 -15.73 13.20
CA ASP A 12 -3.65 -15.38 13.77
C ASP A 12 -3.70 -13.95 14.32
N PRO A 13 -4.05 -13.78 15.62
CA PRO A 13 -4.10 -12.44 16.21
C PRO A 13 -2.79 -11.67 16.14
N LYS A 14 -1.66 -12.38 16.20
CA LYS A 14 -0.35 -11.74 16.10
C LYS A 14 -0.12 -11.14 14.70
N ALA A 15 -0.56 -11.85 13.68
CA ALA A 15 -0.45 -11.34 12.31
C ALA A 15 -1.30 -10.08 12.14
N ARG A 16 -2.49 -10.07 12.70
CA ARG A 16 -3.37 -8.92 12.66
C ARG A 16 -2.73 -7.71 13.33
N GLU A 17 -2.17 -7.90 14.52
CA GLU A 17 -1.47 -6.83 15.22
C GLU A 17 -0.26 -6.32 14.44
N TYR A 18 0.48 -7.24 13.88
CA TYR A 18 1.66 -6.90 13.09
C TYR A 18 1.28 -6.06 11.88
N ALA A 19 0.24 -6.49 11.16
CA ALA A 19 -0.26 -5.74 10.01
C ALA A 19 -0.72 -4.34 10.42
N GLN A 20 -1.44 -4.23 11.53
CA GLN A 20 -1.90 -2.95 12.06
C GLN A 20 -0.74 -2.00 12.28
N LYS A 21 0.31 -2.47 12.96
CA LYS A 21 1.48 -1.65 13.25
C LYS A 21 2.21 -1.22 11.97
N LYS A 22 2.33 -2.13 11.02
CA LYS A 22 3.04 -1.83 9.77
C LYS A 22 2.28 -0.82 8.92
N VAL A 23 0.98 -0.99 8.77
CA VAL A 23 0.21 -0.08 7.92
C VAL A 23 -0.02 1.28 8.54
N GLU A 24 -0.04 1.37 9.86
CA GLU A 24 -0.14 2.68 10.54
C GLU A 24 1.00 3.60 10.12
N LYS A 25 2.17 3.03 9.88
CA LYS A 25 3.35 3.81 9.48
C LYS A 25 3.24 4.36 8.06
N LEU A 26 2.35 3.82 7.25
CA LEU A 26 2.20 4.28 5.87
C LEU A 26 1.70 5.72 5.78
N SER A 27 1.01 6.20 6.80
CA SER A 27 0.52 7.57 6.83
C SER A 27 1.65 8.61 6.76
N LYS A 28 2.87 8.23 7.11
CA LYS A 28 4.03 9.11 7.02
C LYS A 28 4.42 9.45 5.60
N TYR A 29 4.04 8.61 4.65
CA TYR A 29 4.53 8.72 3.28
C TYR A 29 3.56 9.41 2.33
N HIS A 30 2.35 9.71 2.81
CA HIS A 30 1.40 10.47 2.01
C HIS A 30 0.39 11.17 2.93
N PRO A 31 0.22 12.49 2.79
CA PRO A 31 -0.63 13.25 3.72
C PRO A 31 -2.13 13.12 3.48
N LYS A 32 -2.53 12.56 2.34
CA LYS A 32 -3.94 12.52 1.94
C LYS A 32 -4.57 11.14 1.93
N ILE A 33 -4.03 10.23 2.73
CA ILE A 33 -4.62 8.90 2.86
C ILE A 33 -5.94 9.01 3.63
N GLU A 34 -7.01 8.51 3.04
CA GLU A 34 -8.33 8.52 3.66
C GLU A 34 -8.60 7.23 4.41
N ARG A 35 -8.23 6.09 3.82
CA ARG A 35 -8.42 4.80 4.48
C ARG A 35 -7.43 3.77 3.93
N ILE A 36 -7.19 2.77 4.74
CA ILE A 36 -6.38 1.61 4.35
C ILE A 36 -7.16 0.35 4.66
N ASN A 37 -7.35 -0.49 3.66
CA ASN A 37 -7.95 -1.82 3.83
C ASN A 37 -6.88 -2.86 3.61
N VAL A 38 -6.77 -3.78 4.57
CA VAL A 38 -5.81 -4.88 4.51
C VAL A 38 -6.58 -6.19 4.53
N ARG A 39 -6.24 -7.11 3.62
CA ARG A 39 -6.80 -8.46 3.63
C ARG A 39 -5.65 -9.44 3.78
N LEU A 40 -5.76 -10.28 4.81
CA LEU A 40 -4.77 -11.31 5.09
C LEU A 40 -5.37 -12.67 4.77
N PHE A 41 -4.76 -13.36 3.83
CA PHE A 41 -5.25 -14.66 3.37
C PHE A 41 -4.36 -15.77 3.88
N GLY A 42 -4.98 -16.79 4.49
CA GLY A 42 -4.28 -18.01 4.88
C GLY A 42 -4.15 -18.96 3.70
N GLU A 43 -3.48 -20.10 3.95
CA GLU A 43 -3.18 -21.09 2.92
C GLU A 43 -4.35 -21.51 2.06
N ARG A 44 -5.49 -21.74 2.69
CA ARG A 44 -6.65 -22.32 2.01
C ARG A 44 -7.44 -21.33 1.19
N ALA A 45 -7.11 -20.06 1.30
CA ALA A 45 -7.86 -19.01 0.62
C ALA A 45 -7.43 -18.83 -0.83
N HIS A 46 -6.29 -19.41 -1.22
CA HIS A 46 -5.75 -19.25 -2.56
C HIS A 46 -5.66 -20.54 -3.34
N ARG A 47 -5.96 -20.44 -4.62
CA ARG A 47 -5.79 -21.57 -5.54
C ARG A 47 -4.36 -21.69 -6.04
N ASN A 48 -3.60 -20.60 -5.97
CA ASN A 48 -2.22 -20.59 -6.40
C ASN A 48 -1.35 -21.27 -5.33
N LYS A 49 -0.71 -22.34 -5.73
CA LYS A 49 0.10 -23.14 -4.80
C LYS A 49 1.50 -22.61 -4.59
N ASP A 50 1.87 -21.57 -5.31
CA ASP A 50 3.21 -20.98 -5.17
C ASP A 50 3.37 -20.19 -3.87
N HIS A 51 2.25 -19.76 -3.28
CA HIS A 51 2.26 -18.94 -2.07
C HIS A 51 1.30 -19.50 -1.05
N ASP A 52 1.77 -19.66 0.17
CA ASP A 52 0.94 -20.18 1.25
C ASP A 52 0.09 -19.08 1.88
N PHE A 53 0.59 -17.85 1.89
CA PHE A 53 -0.09 -16.71 2.52
C PHE A 53 -0.04 -15.49 1.60
N THR A 54 -1.06 -14.66 1.68
CA THR A 54 -1.14 -13.45 0.85
C THR A 54 -1.58 -12.26 1.69
N CYS A 55 -0.99 -11.10 1.40
CA CYS A 55 -1.39 -9.83 1.99
C CYS A 55 -1.79 -8.88 0.87
N GLU A 56 -3.02 -8.36 0.94
CA GLU A 56 -3.49 -7.31 0.03
C GLU A 56 -3.63 -6.03 0.82
N ILE A 57 -3.08 -4.95 0.28
CA ILE A 57 -3.23 -3.63 0.88
C ILE A 57 -3.83 -2.69 -0.14
N GLU A 58 -4.94 -2.07 0.24
CA GLU A 58 -5.61 -1.08 -0.58
C GLU A 58 -5.59 0.25 0.16
N VAL A 59 -5.05 1.27 -0.47
CA VAL A 59 -4.99 2.61 0.10
C VAL A 59 -5.81 3.55 -0.74
N ALA A 60 -6.82 4.17 -0.13
CA ALA A 60 -7.65 5.16 -0.79
C ALA A 60 -7.08 6.55 -0.49
N ILE A 61 -6.72 7.23 -1.56
CA ILE A 61 -6.28 8.62 -1.55
C ILE A 61 -7.31 9.37 -2.39
N ARG A 62 -7.59 10.58 -2.01
CA ARG A 62 -8.62 11.37 -2.69
C ARG A 62 -8.52 11.25 -4.22
N GLY A 63 -9.52 10.63 -4.82
CA GLY A 63 -9.58 10.42 -6.26
C GLY A 63 -8.80 9.25 -6.80
N HIS A 64 -8.10 8.50 -5.94
CA HIS A 64 -7.27 7.37 -6.35
C HIS A 64 -7.35 6.22 -5.37
N VAL A 65 -7.17 5.02 -5.90
CA VAL A 65 -7.04 3.82 -5.07
C VAL A 65 -5.78 3.09 -5.52
N LEU A 66 -4.87 2.85 -4.57
CA LEU A 66 -3.65 2.12 -4.82
C LEU A 66 -3.78 0.73 -4.20
N GLU A 67 -3.34 -0.29 -4.92
CA GLU A 67 -3.47 -1.66 -4.45
C GLU A 67 -2.18 -2.43 -4.66
N ILE A 68 -1.77 -3.18 -3.63
CA ILE A 68 -0.60 -4.05 -3.66
C ILE A 68 -1.04 -5.43 -3.17
N VAL A 69 -0.57 -6.47 -3.86
CA VAL A 69 -0.82 -7.86 -3.47
C VAL A 69 0.51 -8.58 -3.45
N ASP A 70 0.84 -9.20 -2.33
CA ASP A 70 2.04 -10.02 -2.21
C ASP A 70 1.75 -11.35 -1.55
N GLY A 71 2.32 -12.41 -2.12
CA GLY A 71 2.23 -13.74 -1.58
C GLY A 71 3.59 -14.23 -1.12
N GLU A 72 3.64 -14.91 0.02
CA GLU A 72 4.87 -15.42 0.62
C GLU A 72 4.60 -16.69 1.41
N LYS A 73 5.68 -17.34 1.86
CA LYS A 73 5.58 -18.56 2.64
C LYS A 73 5.17 -18.33 4.08
N SER A 74 5.24 -17.12 4.57
CA SER A 74 4.73 -16.76 5.89
C SER A 74 3.90 -15.50 5.78
N ILE A 75 2.93 -15.37 6.69
CA ILE A 75 2.07 -14.18 6.67
C ILE A 75 2.86 -12.92 7.04
N ASP A 76 3.79 -13.03 7.98
CA ASP A 76 4.61 -11.89 8.38
C ASP A 76 5.42 -11.36 7.21
N LYS A 77 5.99 -12.27 6.42
CA LYS A 77 6.78 -11.89 5.26
C LYS A 77 5.90 -11.27 4.17
N ALA A 78 4.69 -11.81 3.98
CA ALA A 78 3.75 -11.23 3.02
C ALA A 78 3.38 -9.80 3.44
N ILE A 79 3.15 -9.57 4.73
CA ILE A 79 2.86 -8.25 5.25
C ILE A 79 4.05 -7.30 5.03
N ASP A 80 5.27 -7.75 5.32
CA ASP A 80 6.46 -6.94 5.13
C ASP A 80 6.64 -6.52 3.67
N MET A 81 6.50 -7.46 2.76
CA MET A 81 6.65 -7.20 1.33
C MET A 81 5.59 -6.24 0.83
N ALA A 82 4.34 -6.48 1.20
CA ALA A 82 3.24 -5.65 0.75
C ALA A 82 3.35 -4.22 1.27
N THR A 83 3.71 -4.06 2.55
CA THR A 83 3.86 -2.72 3.13
C THR A 83 5.04 -1.98 2.55
N ASP A 84 6.15 -2.67 2.28
CA ASP A 84 7.31 -2.05 1.68
C ASP A 84 7.00 -1.55 0.26
N ARG A 85 6.32 -2.36 -0.52
CA ARG A 85 5.91 -1.98 -1.87
C ARG A 85 4.90 -0.83 -1.86
N MET A 86 3.96 -0.86 -0.92
CA MET A 86 2.99 0.22 -0.80
C MET A 86 3.68 1.52 -0.39
N LYS A 87 4.66 1.45 0.53
CA LYS A 87 5.44 2.61 0.90
C LYS A 87 6.07 3.27 -0.33
N ARG A 88 6.73 2.48 -1.16
CA ARG A 88 7.37 3.00 -2.38
C ARG A 88 6.35 3.58 -3.36
N THR A 89 5.20 2.93 -3.47
CA THR A 89 4.12 3.40 -4.34
C THR A 89 3.56 4.73 -3.85
N LEU A 90 3.39 4.88 -2.54
CA LEU A 90 2.90 6.12 -1.95
C LEU A 90 3.88 7.28 -2.16
N ILE A 91 5.18 7.01 -2.00
CA ILE A 91 6.20 8.03 -2.23
C ILE A 91 6.17 8.49 -3.68
N LYS A 92 6.10 7.57 -4.62
CA LYS A 92 6.02 7.91 -6.03
C LYS A 92 4.77 8.72 -6.36
N HIS A 93 3.65 8.33 -5.79
CA HIS A 93 2.39 9.04 -6.01
C HIS A 93 2.47 10.48 -5.51
N LYS A 94 3.04 10.67 -4.34
CA LYS A 94 3.24 11.99 -3.76
C LYS A 94 4.15 12.85 -4.63
N GLU A 95 5.24 12.30 -5.11
CA GLU A 95 6.18 13.01 -5.98
C GLU A 95 5.52 13.46 -7.28
N LYS A 96 4.75 12.59 -7.90
CA LYS A 96 4.01 12.95 -9.12
C LYS A 96 3.04 14.10 -8.88
N HIS A 97 2.36 14.07 -7.74
CA HIS A 97 1.40 15.11 -7.40
C HIS A 97 2.08 16.47 -7.21
N ILE A 98 3.23 16.46 -6.53
CA ILE A 98 4.01 17.67 -6.31
C ILE A 98 4.53 18.20 -7.65
N THR A 99 5.01 17.34 -8.52
CA THR A 99 5.48 17.73 -9.86
C THR A 99 4.37 18.41 -10.66
N LYS A 100 3.17 17.87 -10.61
CA LYS A 100 2.02 18.49 -11.28
C LYS A 100 1.72 19.88 -10.75
N LYS A 101 1.79 20.07 -9.46
CA LYS A 101 1.58 21.38 -8.86
C LYS A 101 2.64 22.37 -9.30
N HIS A 102 3.88 21.93 -9.39
CA HIS A 102 4.97 22.77 -9.88
C HIS A 102 4.76 23.17 -11.33
N LYS A 103 4.25 22.25 -12.14
CA LYS A 103 3.94 22.55 -13.53
C LYS A 103 2.90 23.65 -13.69
N GLN A 104 1.98 23.73 -12.77
CA GLN A 104 0.95 24.75 -12.77
C GLN A 104 1.43 26.08 -12.19
N GLY A 105 2.64 26.08 -11.65
CA GLY A 105 3.23 27.26 -11.06
C GLY A 105 4.35 27.85 -11.89
N ILE A 106 5.25 28.54 -11.22
CA ILE A 106 6.34 29.28 -11.87
C ILE A 106 7.28 28.36 -12.64
N VAL A 107 7.46 27.15 -12.16
CA VAL A 107 8.43 26.21 -12.73
C VAL A 107 7.88 25.39 -13.88
N TYR A 108 6.66 25.64 -14.26
CA TYR A 108 6.00 24.86 -15.29
C TYR A 108 6.84 24.75 -16.58
N LYS A 109 7.37 25.85 -17.06
CA LYS A 109 8.13 25.87 -18.29
C LYS A 109 9.38 25.02 -18.23
N LEU A 110 10.09 25.07 -17.11
CA LEU A 110 11.30 24.29 -16.93
C LEU A 110 11.01 22.80 -16.90
N LEU A 111 10.01 22.44 -16.13
CA LEU A 111 9.62 21.03 -16.02
C LEU A 111 9.13 20.49 -17.33
N ASN A 112 8.41 21.28 -18.08
CA ASN A 112 7.89 20.87 -19.37
C ASN A 112 9.03 20.58 -20.36
N ARG A 113 10.09 21.37 -20.36
CA ARG A 113 11.24 21.12 -21.19
C ARG A 113 11.97 19.84 -20.83
N ILE A 114 12.11 19.59 -19.55
CA ILE A 114 12.78 18.39 -19.07
C ILE A 114 12.02 17.13 -19.43
N ARG A 115 10.71 17.20 -19.45
CA ARG A 115 9.85 16.05 -19.66
C ARG A 115 9.57 15.73 -21.11
N SER A 116 9.68 16.69 -21.93
CA SER A 116 9.49 16.43 -23.35
C SER A 116 10.68 15.74 -23.93
#